data_35020fa972e13aff9584b92a47759bf7
#
_entry.id   35020fa972e13aff9584b92a47759bf7
#
_cell.length_a   1.000
_cell.length_b   1.000
_cell.length_c   1.000
_cell.angle_alpha   90.00
_cell.angle_beta   90.00
_cell.angle_gamma   90.00
#
_symmetry.space_group_name_H-M   'P 1'
#
loop_
_entity.id
_entity.type
_entity.pdbx_description
1 polymer ?
#
loop_
_entity_poly.entity_id
_entity_poly.type
_entity_poly.pdbx_seq_one_letter_code
_entity_poly.pdbx_strand_id
1 'polypeptide(L)'
;MRTAYLDCFSGVSGDMLLGALLDVGLPEAHLRAVVSALQLDGVTLEISRPVVQGFAATHVQVHVHHHEHDHVHRHLAEIADLLERADLDPAVRARALAVFTRLAEAEAAVHGTTPDRIHFHEVGADDALVDIVGTVAGLAWLGVDRLVCSPLPLTGGWVACAHGEVPLPAPAVCRLLAGVP
;
A
#
# COMPACT_ATOMS: atom_id res chain seq x y z
N MET A 1 -13.93 -0.11 21.33
CA MET A 1 -13.60 -0.81 20.07
C MET A 1 -14.15 0.01 18.91
N ARG A 2 -13.29 0.53 18.05
CA ARG A 2 -13.65 1.30 16.85
C ARG A 2 -13.48 0.38 15.64
N THR A 3 -14.53 0.23 14.84
CA THR A 3 -14.52 -0.58 13.64
C THR A 3 -14.57 0.32 12.41
N ALA A 4 -13.66 0.12 11.46
CA ALA A 4 -13.75 0.68 10.12
C ALA A 4 -14.33 -0.36 9.16
N TYR A 5 -15.21 0.08 8.27
CA TYR A 5 -15.77 -0.73 7.20
C TYR A 5 -15.31 -0.16 5.87
N LEU A 6 -14.66 -1.00 5.05
CA LEU A 6 -14.24 -0.68 3.70
C LEU A 6 -15.28 -1.23 2.72
N ASP A 7 -15.96 -0.34 2.01
CA ASP A 7 -16.88 -0.71 0.93
C ASP A 7 -16.14 -0.69 -0.41
N CYS A 8 -15.59 -1.82 -0.80
CA CYS A 8 -14.72 -1.97 -1.96
C CYS A 8 -15.47 -2.42 -3.22
N PHE A 9 -16.70 -1.97 -3.43
CA PHE A 9 -17.57 -2.41 -4.53
C PHE A 9 -16.97 -2.24 -5.94
N SER A 10 -16.04 -1.33 -6.12
CA SER A 10 -15.31 -1.08 -7.38
C SER A 10 -13.81 -1.37 -7.29
N GLY A 11 -13.37 -2.09 -6.27
CA GLY A 11 -11.96 -2.29 -5.96
C GLY A 11 -11.42 -1.28 -4.98
N VAL A 12 -10.14 -1.40 -4.68
CA VAL A 12 -9.41 -0.53 -3.75
C VAL A 12 -7.93 -0.48 -4.16
N SER A 13 -7.33 0.69 -4.01
CA SER A 13 -5.89 0.93 -4.14
C SER A 13 -5.36 1.67 -2.92
N GLY A 14 -4.04 1.76 -2.78
CA GLY A 14 -3.43 2.40 -1.63
C GLY A 14 -3.71 3.90 -1.57
N ASP A 15 -3.58 4.60 -2.69
CA ASP A 15 -3.91 6.01 -2.86
C ASP A 15 -5.38 6.32 -2.51
N MET A 16 -6.32 5.44 -2.91
CA MET A 16 -7.73 5.52 -2.52
C MET A 16 -7.91 5.38 -1.00
N LEU A 17 -7.18 4.46 -0.35
CA LEU A 17 -7.21 4.30 1.10
C LEU A 17 -6.67 5.55 1.80
N LEU A 18 -5.57 6.12 1.34
CA LEU A 18 -5.01 7.36 1.88
C LEU A 18 -6.02 8.52 1.76
N GLY A 19 -6.64 8.68 0.59
CA GLY A 19 -7.69 9.68 0.37
C GLY A 19 -8.88 9.49 1.30
N ALA A 20 -9.38 8.28 1.44
CA ALA A 20 -10.49 7.96 2.33
C ALA A 20 -10.16 8.22 3.81
N LEU A 21 -8.94 7.91 4.25
CA LEU A 21 -8.48 8.19 5.62
C LEU A 21 -8.45 9.70 5.91
N LEU A 22 -8.02 10.52 4.95
CA LEU A 22 -8.06 11.98 5.06
C LEU A 22 -9.51 12.49 5.15
N ASP A 23 -10.41 11.95 4.34
CA ASP A 23 -11.83 12.36 4.34
C ASP A 23 -12.56 11.99 5.65
N VAL A 24 -12.16 10.90 6.31
CA VAL A 24 -12.73 10.53 7.62
C VAL A 24 -12.03 11.19 8.81
N GLY A 25 -11.08 12.10 8.56
CA GLY A 25 -10.52 12.99 9.58
C GLY A 25 -9.07 12.73 9.99
N LEU A 26 -8.32 11.91 9.25
CA LEU A 26 -6.86 11.86 9.40
C LEU A 26 -6.27 13.23 9.04
N PRO A 27 -5.50 13.90 9.92
CA PRO A 27 -4.87 15.16 9.55
C PRO A 27 -3.82 14.97 8.45
N GLU A 28 -3.85 15.81 7.43
CA GLU A 28 -2.85 15.82 6.35
C GLU A 28 -1.42 15.95 6.90
N ALA A 29 -1.23 16.79 7.93
CA ALA A 29 0.07 16.96 8.58
C ALA A 29 0.59 15.65 9.19
N HIS A 30 -0.29 14.78 9.71
CA HIS A 30 0.12 13.47 10.22
C HIS A 30 0.58 12.54 9.09
N LEU A 31 -0.17 12.47 7.99
CA LEU A 31 0.22 11.66 6.83
C LEU A 31 1.57 12.14 6.26
N ARG A 32 1.76 13.46 6.10
CA ARG A 32 3.04 14.03 5.64
C ARG A 32 4.19 13.74 6.59
N ALA A 33 3.97 13.77 7.90
CA ALA A 33 4.98 13.41 8.89
C ALA A 33 5.39 11.93 8.78
N VAL A 34 4.42 11.02 8.60
CA VAL A 34 4.69 9.59 8.38
C VAL A 34 5.54 9.37 7.12
N VAL A 35 5.18 10.02 6.01
CA VAL A 35 5.95 9.90 4.76
C VAL A 35 7.36 10.47 4.91
N SER A 36 7.50 11.61 5.57
CA SER A 36 8.81 12.21 5.87
C SER A 36 9.68 11.31 6.74
N ALA A 37 9.09 10.58 7.70
CA ALA A 37 9.81 9.65 8.56
C ALA A 37 10.41 8.46 7.79
N LEU A 38 9.87 8.09 6.64
CA LEU A 38 10.43 7.04 5.78
C LEU A 38 11.73 7.45 5.09
N GLN A 39 12.04 8.75 5.04
CA GLN A 39 13.27 9.29 4.43
C GLN A 39 13.50 8.78 2.99
N LEU A 40 12.43 8.73 2.19
CA LEU A 40 12.49 8.34 0.79
C LEU A 40 12.90 9.53 -0.06
N ASP A 41 14.00 9.40 -0.79
CA ASP A 41 14.51 10.46 -1.64
C ASP A 41 13.59 10.70 -2.84
N GLY A 42 13.30 11.97 -3.15
CA GLY A 42 12.50 12.35 -4.31
C GLY A 42 11.01 12.03 -4.20
N VAL A 43 10.51 11.59 -3.04
CA VAL A 43 9.09 11.31 -2.82
C VAL A 43 8.36 12.56 -2.33
N THR A 44 7.28 12.91 -3.01
CA THR A 44 6.39 14.01 -2.60
C THR A 44 4.93 13.57 -2.66
N LEU A 45 4.10 14.16 -1.78
CA LEU A 45 2.65 13.95 -1.78
C LEU A 45 1.93 15.15 -2.38
N GLU A 46 1.12 14.90 -3.38
CA GLU A 46 0.11 15.84 -3.87
C GLU A 46 -1.26 15.40 -3.32
N ILE A 47 -1.93 16.31 -2.61
CA ILE A 47 -3.26 16.09 -2.06
C ILE A 47 -4.19 17.11 -2.66
N SER A 48 -5.22 16.65 -3.35
CA SER A 48 -6.17 17.49 -4.06
C SER A 48 -7.62 17.03 -3.82
N ARG A 49 -8.59 17.87 -4.17
CA ARG A 49 -10.02 17.53 -4.06
C ARG A 49 -10.72 17.73 -5.40
N PRO A 50 -10.47 16.86 -6.38
CA PRO A 50 -11.15 16.94 -7.67
C PRO A 50 -12.65 16.65 -7.51
N VAL A 51 -13.42 17.24 -8.43
CA VAL A 51 -14.84 16.88 -8.62
C VAL A 51 -14.94 16.05 -9.89
N VAL A 52 -15.27 14.77 -9.74
CA VAL A 52 -15.41 13.84 -10.87
C VAL A 52 -16.88 13.42 -10.94
N GLN A 53 -17.52 13.69 -12.07
CA GLN A 53 -18.95 13.38 -12.29
C GLN A 53 -19.90 13.93 -11.20
N GLY A 54 -19.54 15.09 -10.61
CA GLY A 54 -20.33 15.74 -9.56
C GLY A 54 -20.03 15.27 -8.13
N PHE A 55 -19.13 14.33 -7.96
CA PHE A 55 -18.67 13.87 -6.63
C PHE A 55 -17.30 14.45 -6.32
N ALA A 56 -17.17 15.07 -5.15
CA ALA A 56 -15.89 15.52 -4.60
C ALA A 56 -15.31 14.40 -3.72
N ALA A 57 -14.02 14.10 -3.92
CA ALA A 57 -13.29 13.16 -3.09
C ALA A 57 -11.86 13.64 -2.90
N THR A 58 -11.22 13.26 -1.80
CA THR A 58 -9.80 13.52 -1.60
C THR A 58 -8.99 12.53 -2.44
N HIS A 59 -8.12 13.08 -3.28
CA HIS A 59 -7.17 12.33 -4.09
C HIS A 59 -5.77 12.55 -3.53
N VAL A 60 -5.07 11.47 -3.27
CA VAL A 60 -3.67 11.47 -2.84
C VAL A 60 -2.85 10.89 -3.96
N GLN A 61 -1.85 11.61 -4.42
CA GLN A 61 -0.91 11.12 -5.42
C GLN A 61 0.50 11.14 -4.85
N VAL A 62 1.18 10.01 -4.94
CA VAL A 62 2.58 9.88 -4.58
C VAL A 62 3.41 10.12 -5.84
N HIS A 63 4.19 11.18 -5.84
CA HIS A 63 5.14 11.46 -6.91
C HIS A 63 6.51 10.96 -6.50
N VAL A 64 7.12 10.17 -7.36
CA VAL A 64 8.47 9.64 -7.17
C VAL A 64 9.36 10.23 -8.26
N HIS A 65 10.25 11.13 -7.88
CA HIS A 65 11.18 11.81 -8.76
C HIS A 65 12.54 11.08 -8.76
N HIS A 66 12.62 9.95 -9.45
CA HIS A 66 13.90 9.29 -9.69
C HIS A 66 14.50 9.72 -11.02
N HIS A 67 15.83 9.74 -11.14
CA HIS A 67 16.51 9.84 -12.42
C HIS A 67 16.20 8.61 -13.28
N GLU A 68 16.05 8.77 -14.58
CA GLU A 68 15.41 7.90 -15.60
C GLU A 68 15.84 6.41 -15.63
N HIS A 69 16.62 5.90 -14.68
CA HIS A 69 17.14 4.52 -14.71
C HIS A 69 17.07 3.75 -13.39
N ASP A 70 16.56 4.32 -12.31
CA ASP A 70 16.49 3.64 -11.02
C ASP A 70 15.07 3.14 -10.71
N HIS A 71 14.68 2.02 -11.29
CA HIS A 71 13.60 1.20 -10.71
C HIS A 71 14.16 0.61 -9.41
N VAL A 72 13.81 1.21 -8.29
CA VAL A 72 14.22 0.71 -6.98
C VAL A 72 13.47 -0.59 -6.69
N HIS A 73 14.14 -1.71 -6.92
CA HIS A 73 13.68 -3.02 -6.50
C HIS A 73 14.21 -3.31 -5.11
N ARG A 74 13.34 -3.60 -4.15
CA ARG A 74 13.75 -3.89 -2.78
C ARG A 74 13.48 -5.34 -2.41
N HIS A 75 14.39 -5.90 -1.63
CA HIS A 75 14.13 -7.13 -0.88
C HIS A 75 13.34 -6.82 0.40
N LEU A 76 12.67 -7.84 0.94
CA LEU A 76 11.96 -7.72 2.23
C LEU A 76 12.88 -7.23 3.36
N ALA A 77 14.15 -7.66 3.37
CA ALA A 77 15.14 -7.24 4.37
C ALA A 77 15.42 -5.72 4.30
N GLU A 78 15.53 -5.16 3.09
CA GLU A 78 15.76 -3.72 2.90
C GLU A 78 14.56 -2.89 3.35
N ILE A 79 13.34 -3.39 3.13
CA ILE A 79 12.11 -2.76 3.64
C ILE A 79 12.08 -2.83 5.18
N ALA A 80 12.44 -3.98 5.76
CA ALA A 80 12.52 -4.13 7.22
C ALA A 80 13.53 -3.14 7.83
N ASP A 81 14.73 -3.01 7.23
CA ASP A 81 15.75 -2.07 7.66
C ASP A 81 15.30 -0.60 7.52
N LEU A 82 14.55 -0.28 6.46
CA LEU A 82 13.99 1.05 6.25
C LEU A 82 12.96 1.37 7.34
N LEU A 83 12.03 0.46 7.60
CA LEU A 83 11.03 0.62 8.64
C LEU A 83 11.65 0.71 10.04
N GLU A 84 12.73 -0.03 10.31
CA GLU A 84 13.42 0.01 11.60
C GLU A 84 14.10 1.35 11.86
N ARG A 85 14.63 2.00 10.82
CA ARG A 85 15.26 3.32 10.90
C ARG A 85 14.27 4.48 10.94
N ALA A 86 13.04 4.25 10.42
CA ALA A 86 12.02 5.28 10.37
C ALA A 86 11.50 5.62 11.78
N ASP A 87 11.33 6.93 12.04
CA ASP A 87 10.72 7.43 13.29
C ASP A 87 9.20 7.22 13.27
N LEU A 88 8.80 5.96 13.43
CA LEU A 88 7.42 5.51 13.41
C LEU A 88 7.05 4.87 14.76
N ASP A 89 5.77 4.95 15.12
CA ASP A 89 5.24 4.18 16.24
C ASP A 89 5.57 2.69 16.07
N PRO A 90 6.08 2.01 17.12
CA PRO A 90 6.46 0.59 17.02
C PRO A 90 5.33 -0.33 16.56
N ALA A 91 4.07 -0.05 16.90
CA ALA A 91 2.95 -0.85 16.46
C ALA A 91 2.63 -0.62 14.97
N VAL A 92 2.81 0.61 14.46
CA VAL A 92 2.69 0.94 13.04
C VAL A 92 3.76 0.21 12.24
N ARG A 93 5.03 0.29 12.69
CA ARG A 93 6.16 -0.40 12.07
C ARG A 93 5.95 -1.91 12.00
N ALA A 94 5.57 -2.53 13.11
CA ALA A 94 5.33 -3.97 13.16
C ALA A 94 4.18 -4.41 12.23
N ARG A 95 3.09 -3.64 12.15
CA ARG A 95 1.96 -3.93 11.25
C ARG A 95 2.33 -3.74 9.79
N ALA A 96 3.05 -2.67 9.45
CA ALA A 96 3.53 -2.45 8.08
C ALA A 96 4.45 -3.58 7.63
N LEU A 97 5.42 -3.98 8.47
CA LEU A 97 6.29 -5.11 8.17
C LEU A 97 5.50 -6.41 7.98
N ALA A 98 4.45 -6.65 8.77
CA ALA A 98 3.59 -7.83 8.61
C ALA A 98 2.87 -7.82 7.25
N VAL A 99 2.43 -6.67 6.73
CA VAL A 99 1.85 -6.54 5.38
C VAL A 99 2.89 -6.92 4.32
N PHE A 100 4.09 -6.34 4.37
CA PHE A 100 5.15 -6.67 3.42
C PHE A 100 5.59 -8.14 3.50
N THR A 101 5.60 -8.73 4.69
CA THR A 101 5.90 -10.16 4.87
C THR A 101 4.85 -11.03 4.15
N ARG A 102 3.56 -10.71 4.30
CA ARG A 102 2.48 -11.42 3.60
C ARG A 102 2.58 -11.28 2.08
N LEU A 103 2.94 -10.10 1.59
CA LEU A 103 3.19 -9.87 0.17
C LEU A 103 4.38 -10.71 -0.33
N ALA A 104 5.50 -10.73 0.42
CA ALA A 104 6.67 -11.53 0.08
C ALA A 104 6.35 -13.04 0.05
N GLU A 105 5.54 -13.54 0.99
CA GLU A 105 5.08 -14.94 1.02
C GLU A 105 4.24 -15.27 -0.23
N ALA A 106 3.34 -14.36 -0.63
CA ALA A 106 2.49 -14.57 -1.80
C ALA A 106 3.30 -14.57 -3.10
N GLU A 107 4.20 -13.59 -3.27
CA GLU A 107 5.10 -13.49 -4.42
C GLU A 107 6.07 -14.68 -4.49
N ALA A 108 6.68 -15.05 -3.37
CA ALA A 108 7.57 -16.20 -3.29
C ALA A 108 6.87 -17.50 -3.73
N ALA A 109 5.62 -17.69 -3.33
CA ALA A 109 4.84 -18.84 -3.74
C ALA A 109 4.50 -18.86 -5.24
N VAL A 110 4.33 -17.68 -5.86
CA VAL A 110 4.12 -17.54 -7.31
C VAL A 110 5.39 -17.84 -8.08
N HIS A 111 6.52 -17.32 -7.58
CA HIS A 111 7.83 -17.46 -8.23
C HIS A 111 8.56 -18.77 -7.90
N GLY A 112 8.01 -19.62 -7.04
CA GLY A 112 8.65 -20.89 -6.64
C GLY A 112 9.96 -20.68 -5.87
N THR A 113 10.04 -19.63 -5.06
CA THR A 113 11.20 -19.25 -4.26
C THR A 113 10.83 -19.04 -2.80
N THR A 114 11.71 -18.43 -2.00
CA THR A 114 11.49 -18.11 -0.59
C THR A 114 11.33 -16.61 -0.38
N PRO A 115 10.60 -16.15 0.65
CA PRO A 115 10.33 -14.73 0.89
C PRO A 115 11.60 -13.86 1.04
N ASP A 116 12.69 -14.42 1.54
CA ASP A 116 13.99 -13.75 1.68
C ASP A 116 14.71 -13.50 0.36
N ARG A 117 14.31 -14.22 -0.71
CA ARG A 117 14.89 -14.11 -2.05
C ARG A 117 14.02 -13.33 -3.03
N ILE A 118 12.83 -12.92 -2.60
CA ILE A 118 11.95 -12.13 -3.46
C ILE A 118 12.53 -10.73 -3.67
N HIS A 119 12.52 -10.30 -4.92
CA HIS A 119 12.64 -8.90 -5.32
C HIS A 119 11.24 -8.40 -5.62
N PHE A 120 10.78 -7.41 -4.90
CA PHE A 120 9.55 -6.72 -5.23
C PHE A 120 9.76 -5.83 -6.45
N HIS A 121 9.15 -6.20 -7.56
CA HIS A 121 9.27 -5.45 -8.82
C HIS A 121 8.34 -4.23 -8.87
N GLU A 122 7.20 -4.31 -8.20
CA GLU A 122 6.17 -3.26 -8.15
C GLU A 122 5.92 -2.80 -6.70
N VAL A 123 5.69 -3.74 -5.79
CA VAL A 123 5.34 -3.45 -4.38
C VAL A 123 6.54 -2.95 -3.55
N GLY A 124 7.76 -3.08 -4.04
CA GLY A 124 8.96 -2.52 -3.42
C GLY A 124 9.25 -1.08 -3.80
N ALA A 125 8.46 -0.50 -4.69
CA ALA A 125 8.58 0.89 -5.11
C ALA A 125 8.15 1.86 -3.99
N ASP A 126 8.60 3.09 -4.07
CA ASP A 126 8.42 4.09 -3.00
C ASP A 126 6.95 4.47 -2.80
N ASP A 127 6.14 4.47 -3.85
CA ASP A 127 4.69 4.70 -3.79
C ASP A 127 3.98 3.62 -2.96
N ALA A 128 4.30 2.35 -3.18
CA ALA A 128 3.73 1.24 -2.41
C ALA A 128 4.15 1.29 -0.92
N LEU A 129 5.38 1.73 -0.63
CA LEU A 129 5.82 1.97 0.75
C LEU A 129 4.97 3.05 1.42
N VAL A 130 4.74 4.16 0.75
CA VAL A 130 3.90 5.26 1.25
C VAL A 130 2.47 4.80 1.46
N ASP A 131 1.89 4.09 0.50
CA ASP A 131 0.52 3.58 0.56
C ASP A 131 0.31 2.64 1.75
N ILE A 132 1.19 1.67 1.93
CA ILE A 132 1.08 0.68 3.00
C ILE A 132 1.34 1.32 4.36
N VAL A 133 2.45 2.04 4.52
CA VAL A 133 2.81 2.63 5.83
C VAL A 133 1.85 3.75 6.20
N GLY A 134 1.47 4.60 5.24
CA GLY A 134 0.50 5.67 5.45
C GLY A 134 -0.87 5.15 5.85
N THR A 135 -1.35 4.07 5.19
CA THR A 135 -2.61 3.43 5.54
C THR A 135 -2.59 2.84 6.94
N VAL A 136 -1.53 2.10 7.29
CA VAL A 136 -1.38 1.49 8.62
C VAL A 136 -1.30 2.57 9.71
N ALA A 137 -0.53 3.63 9.48
CA ALA A 137 -0.41 4.76 10.41
C ALA A 137 -1.72 5.53 10.56
N GLY A 138 -2.43 5.76 9.45
CA GLY A 138 -3.72 6.45 9.46
C GLY A 138 -4.79 5.67 10.23
N LEU A 139 -4.89 4.36 10.02
CA LEU A 139 -5.79 3.49 10.80
C LEU A 139 -5.45 3.50 12.29
N ALA A 140 -4.15 3.46 12.63
CA ALA A 140 -3.68 3.55 14.01
C ALA A 140 -4.03 4.90 14.64
N TRP A 141 -3.80 6.00 13.93
CA TRP A 141 -4.14 7.36 14.39
C TRP A 141 -5.64 7.51 14.65
N LEU A 142 -6.48 6.98 13.77
CA LEU A 142 -7.94 6.97 13.93
C LEU A 142 -8.40 6.04 15.06
N GLY A 143 -7.52 5.27 15.67
CA GLY A 143 -7.83 4.31 16.73
C GLY A 143 -8.73 3.17 16.24
N VAL A 144 -8.50 2.69 15.02
CA VAL A 144 -9.24 1.56 14.46
C VAL A 144 -8.72 0.25 15.06
N ASP A 145 -9.59 -0.42 15.82
CA ASP A 145 -9.30 -1.71 16.46
C ASP A 145 -9.63 -2.90 15.53
N ARG A 146 -10.60 -2.71 14.65
CA ARG A 146 -11.10 -3.74 13.74
C ARG A 146 -11.37 -3.15 12.35
N LEU A 147 -10.84 -3.84 11.33
CA LEU A 147 -11.13 -3.56 9.93
C LEU A 147 -12.04 -4.66 9.38
N VAL A 148 -13.11 -4.25 8.71
CA VAL A 148 -14.05 -5.12 8.00
C VAL A 148 -14.12 -4.64 6.56
N CYS A 149 -14.15 -5.56 5.61
CA CYS A 149 -14.23 -5.27 4.19
C CYS A 149 -15.47 -5.89 3.57
N SER A 150 -16.09 -5.22 2.61
CA SER A 150 -17.06 -5.85 1.72
C SER A 150 -16.39 -6.94 0.88
N PRO A 151 -17.16 -7.82 0.23
CA PRO A 151 -16.60 -8.68 -0.80
C PRO A 151 -15.83 -7.86 -1.83
N LEU A 152 -14.64 -8.34 -2.22
CA LEU A 152 -13.81 -7.68 -3.22
C LEU A 152 -14.26 -8.09 -4.62
N PRO A 153 -14.39 -7.16 -5.57
CA PRO A 153 -14.70 -7.50 -6.95
C PRO A 153 -13.51 -8.20 -7.60
N LEU A 154 -13.68 -9.44 -7.99
CA LEU A 154 -12.69 -10.16 -8.79
C LEU A 154 -12.97 -9.89 -10.26
N THR A 155 -12.23 -8.97 -10.84
CA THR A 155 -12.34 -8.63 -12.27
C THR A 155 -11.47 -9.56 -13.11
N GLY A 156 -11.96 -9.93 -14.29
CA GLY A 156 -11.16 -10.63 -15.31
C GLY A 156 -10.47 -9.64 -16.24
N GLY A 157 -9.53 -10.13 -17.03
CA GLY A 157 -8.78 -9.34 -18.01
C GLY A 157 -7.30 -9.63 -17.95
N TRP A 158 -6.50 -8.72 -18.52
CA TRP A 158 -5.05 -8.80 -18.57
C TRP A 158 -4.46 -7.45 -18.18
N VAL A 159 -3.32 -7.48 -17.52
CA VAL A 159 -2.55 -6.28 -17.18
C VAL A 159 -1.10 -6.47 -17.61
N ALA A 160 -0.53 -5.44 -18.22
CA ALA A 160 0.89 -5.39 -18.52
C ALA A 160 1.66 -4.99 -17.25
N CYS A 161 2.67 -5.77 -16.91
CA CYS A 161 3.52 -5.54 -15.75
C CYS A 161 4.98 -5.92 -16.07
N ALA A 162 5.87 -5.85 -15.09
CA ALA A 162 7.29 -6.22 -15.27
C ALA A 162 7.49 -7.65 -15.79
N HIS A 163 6.54 -8.55 -15.55
CA HIS A 163 6.55 -9.95 -16.01
C HIS A 163 5.86 -10.17 -17.38
N GLY A 164 5.51 -9.10 -18.09
CA GLY A 164 4.71 -9.15 -19.30
C GLY A 164 3.21 -9.03 -19.02
N GLU A 165 2.37 -9.62 -19.88
CA GLU A 165 0.91 -9.63 -19.68
C GLU A 165 0.53 -10.76 -18.72
N VAL A 166 -0.08 -10.41 -17.59
CA VAL A 166 -0.60 -11.37 -16.60
C VAL A 166 -2.12 -11.29 -16.49
N PRO A 167 -2.80 -12.40 -16.21
CA PRO A 167 -4.26 -12.39 -16.03
C PRO A 167 -4.66 -11.68 -14.74
N LEU A 168 -5.85 -11.10 -14.73
CA LEU A 168 -6.49 -10.56 -13.53
C LEU A 168 -7.53 -11.55 -12.97
N PRO A 169 -7.61 -11.74 -11.63
CA PRO A 169 -6.69 -11.19 -10.62
C PRO A 169 -5.27 -11.73 -10.78
N ALA A 170 -4.26 -10.90 -10.50
CA ALA A 170 -2.86 -11.33 -10.59
C ALA A 170 -2.60 -12.54 -9.66
N PRO A 171 -1.66 -13.45 -10.01
CA PRO A 171 -1.43 -14.68 -9.24
C PRO A 171 -1.15 -14.46 -7.74
N ALA A 172 -0.39 -13.43 -7.39
CA ALA A 172 -0.13 -13.08 -5.99
C ALA A 172 -1.41 -12.61 -5.27
N VAL A 173 -2.29 -11.86 -5.95
CA VAL A 173 -3.59 -11.45 -5.41
C VAL A 173 -4.46 -12.68 -5.12
N CYS A 174 -4.50 -13.65 -6.04
CA CYS A 174 -5.22 -14.91 -5.81
C CYS A 174 -4.70 -15.65 -4.58
N ARG A 175 -3.39 -15.63 -4.34
CA ARG A 175 -2.76 -16.23 -3.14
C ARG A 175 -3.16 -15.50 -1.86
N LEU A 176 -3.15 -14.17 -1.87
CA LEU A 176 -3.53 -13.35 -0.71
C LEU A 176 -5.00 -13.52 -0.34
N LEU A 177 -5.87 -13.71 -1.33
CA LEU A 177 -7.32 -13.86 -1.14
C LEU A 177 -7.74 -15.31 -0.89
N ALA A 178 -6.86 -16.29 -0.98
CA ALA A 178 -7.19 -17.70 -0.73
C ALA A 178 -7.70 -17.89 0.70
N GLY A 179 -8.94 -18.37 0.84
CA GLY A 179 -9.59 -18.59 2.15
C GLY A 179 -10.21 -17.33 2.79
N VAL A 180 -10.16 -16.19 2.10
CA VAL A 180 -10.95 -15.01 2.49
C VAL A 180 -12.38 -15.20 1.99
N PRO A 181 -13.41 -15.03 2.87
CA PRO A 181 -14.82 -15.24 2.51
C PRO A 181 -15.34 -14.19 1.52
#